data_d1abc7b02559b758b1af98837efc07e0
#
_entry.id   d1abc7b02559b758b1af98837efc07e0
#
_cell.length_a   1.000
_cell.length_b   1.000
_cell.length_c   1.000
_cell.angle_alpha   90.00
_cell.angle_beta   90.00
_cell.angle_gamma   90.00
#
_symmetry.space_group_name_H-M   'P 1'
#
loop_
_entity.id
_entity.type
_entity.pdbx_description
1 polymer ?
#
loop_
_entity_poly.entity_id
_entity_poly.type
_entity_poly.pdbx_seq_one_letter_code
_entity_poly.pdbx_strand_id
1 'polypeptide(L)'
;KHSYYVIRNSEHLMGFTDQEIELIAQVARYHRKSQPAEHKHPEFAALDERNRARVRAMAGLLRVAIGFDRNHDGAVDHVDVTTSDAGVEMDPVPDDQSSDLSLERYSADSRSGLLATCLGLPVGVSPVGSPDQAADPGP
;
A
#
# COMPACT_ATOMS: atom_id res chain seq x y z
N LYS A 1 -1.37 8.28 15.11
CA LYS A 1 -2.18 8.48 16.35
C LYS A 1 -3.30 9.50 16.12
N HIS A 2 -3.00 10.62 15.48
CA HIS A 2 -3.99 11.69 15.24
C HIS A 2 -5.11 11.25 14.28
N SER A 3 -4.76 10.65 13.15
CA SER A 3 -5.72 10.20 12.13
C SER A 3 -6.75 9.20 12.66
N TYR A 4 -6.36 8.31 13.58
CA TYR A 4 -7.27 7.38 14.24
C TYR A 4 -8.41 8.10 14.96
N TYR A 5 -8.07 9.05 15.82
CA TYR A 5 -9.08 9.78 16.61
C TYR A 5 -9.98 10.68 15.75
N VAL A 6 -9.42 11.28 14.71
CA VAL A 6 -10.22 12.10 13.77
C VAL A 6 -11.27 11.23 13.08
N ILE A 7 -10.91 10.04 12.61
CA ILE A 7 -11.84 9.14 11.94
C ILE A 7 -12.87 8.57 12.92
N ARG A 8 -12.44 8.12 14.11
CA ARG A 8 -13.35 7.55 15.12
C ARG A 8 -14.41 8.55 15.61
N ASN A 9 -14.11 9.82 15.60
CA ASN A 9 -15.02 10.88 16.02
C ASN A 9 -15.64 11.65 14.83
N SER A 10 -15.54 11.13 13.61
CA SER A 10 -16.11 11.78 12.43
C SER A 10 -17.59 11.47 12.29
N GLU A 11 -18.39 12.51 12.17
CA GLU A 11 -19.83 12.42 11.85
C GLU A 11 -20.08 12.21 10.35
N HIS A 12 -19.03 12.25 9.51
CA HIS A 12 -19.13 12.16 8.05
C HIS A 12 -19.12 10.71 7.51
N LEU A 13 -18.91 9.72 8.36
CA LEU A 13 -18.88 8.30 7.96
C LEU A 13 -20.25 7.64 8.09
N MET A 14 -21.30 8.33 7.62
CA MET A 14 -22.65 7.76 7.59
C MET A 14 -22.72 6.60 6.59
N GLY A 15 -23.37 5.52 7.02
CA GLY A 15 -23.49 4.30 6.21
C GLY A 15 -22.46 3.20 6.53
N PHE A 16 -21.42 3.52 7.30
CA PHE A 16 -20.50 2.52 7.84
C PHE A 16 -20.93 2.07 9.24
N THR A 17 -20.77 0.79 9.56
CA THR A 17 -20.95 0.25 10.90
C THR A 17 -19.82 0.73 11.82
N ASP A 18 -20.03 0.69 13.14
CA ASP A 18 -18.99 1.05 14.11
C ASP A 18 -17.71 0.20 13.94
N GLN A 19 -17.87 -1.08 13.61
CA GLN A 19 -16.74 -1.97 13.33
C GLN A 19 -15.98 -1.56 12.07
N GLU A 20 -16.66 -1.18 11.01
CA GLU A 20 -16.01 -0.68 9.77
C GLU A 20 -15.27 0.62 10.02
N ILE A 21 -15.87 1.54 10.79
CA ILE A 21 -15.22 2.81 11.18
C ILE A 21 -13.97 2.52 12.01
N GLU A 22 -14.00 1.55 12.92
CA GLU A 22 -12.82 1.11 13.66
C GLU A 22 -11.71 0.60 12.73
N LEU A 23 -12.04 -0.25 11.76
CA LEU A 23 -11.06 -0.77 10.80
C LEU A 23 -10.46 0.36 9.95
N ILE A 24 -11.28 1.29 9.44
CA ILE A 24 -10.82 2.46 8.68
C ILE A 24 -9.86 3.31 9.52
N ALA A 25 -10.22 3.57 10.78
CA ALA A 25 -9.42 4.35 11.70
C ALA A 25 -8.06 3.68 11.99
N GLN A 26 -8.04 2.35 12.16
CA GLN A 26 -6.81 1.59 12.35
C GLN A 26 -5.92 1.60 11.10
N VAL A 27 -6.49 1.41 9.91
CA VAL A 27 -5.74 1.52 8.64
C VAL A 27 -5.10 2.91 8.52
N ALA A 28 -5.87 3.97 8.79
CA ALA A 28 -5.36 5.33 8.78
C ALA A 28 -4.29 5.58 9.86
N ARG A 29 -4.36 4.91 11.01
CA ARG A 29 -3.31 4.98 12.04
C ARG A 29 -1.97 4.49 11.51
N TYR A 30 -2.00 3.43 10.69
CA TYR A 30 -0.81 2.73 10.22
C TYR A 30 -0.35 3.10 8.82
N HIS A 31 -0.91 4.13 8.19
CA HIS A 31 -0.58 4.53 6.82
C HIS A 31 0.85 5.09 6.64
N ARG A 32 1.58 5.36 7.73
CA ARG A 32 2.96 5.86 7.69
C ARG A 32 3.92 4.87 8.35
N LYS A 33 4.68 5.32 9.35
CA LYS A 33 5.79 4.56 9.97
C LYS A 33 5.36 3.63 11.11
N SER A 34 4.21 3.89 11.74
CA SER A 34 3.76 3.11 12.89
C SER A 34 3.48 1.67 12.51
N GLN A 35 4.07 0.71 13.21
CA GLN A 35 3.81 -0.71 12.97
C GLN A 35 2.58 -1.17 13.78
N PRO A 36 1.68 -1.98 13.17
CA PRO A 36 0.59 -2.63 13.88
C PRO A 36 1.14 -3.61 14.92
N ALA A 37 1.08 -3.23 16.19
CA ALA A 37 1.63 -4.00 17.30
C ALA A 37 0.63 -4.09 18.47
N GLU A 38 0.22 -5.30 18.81
CA GLU A 38 -0.79 -5.56 19.84
C GLU A 38 -0.34 -5.05 21.22
N HIS A 39 0.93 -5.26 21.55
CA HIS A 39 1.50 -4.81 22.83
C HIS A 39 1.61 -3.27 22.99
N LYS A 40 1.49 -2.52 21.90
CA LYS A 40 1.59 -1.05 21.90
C LYS A 40 0.25 -0.33 21.70
N HIS A 41 -0.71 -1.03 21.12
CA HIS A 41 -1.95 -0.43 20.66
C HIS A 41 -3.16 -1.25 21.14
N PRO A 42 -3.74 -0.92 22.30
CA PRO A 42 -4.83 -1.70 22.90
C PRO A 42 -6.05 -1.83 21.99
N GLU A 43 -6.38 -0.77 21.25
CA GLU A 43 -7.53 -0.77 20.33
C GLU A 43 -7.29 -1.73 19.15
N PHE A 44 -6.06 -1.86 18.69
CA PHE A 44 -5.68 -2.85 17.67
C PHE A 44 -5.68 -4.27 18.25
N ALA A 45 -5.20 -4.45 19.47
CA ALA A 45 -5.21 -5.73 20.16
C ALA A 45 -6.64 -6.25 20.41
N ALA A 46 -7.60 -5.36 20.61
CA ALA A 46 -9.02 -5.69 20.81
C ALA A 46 -9.72 -6.23 19.56
N LEU A 47 -9.15 -6.04 18.38
CA LEU A 47 -9.66 -6.65 17.15
C LEU A 47 -9.43 -8.16 17.16
N ASP A 48 -10.34 -8.91 16.55
CA ASP A 48 -10.11 -10.32 16.25
C ASP A 48 -8.95 -10.50 15.24
N GLU A 49 -8.43 -11.71 15.16
CA GLU A 49 -7.26 -12.00 14.31
C GLU A 49 -7.52 -11.68 12.82
N ARG A 50 -8.72 -11.99 12.32
CA ARG A 50 -9.11 -11.71 10.94
C ARG A 50 -9.08 -10.21 10.64
N ASN A 51 -9.60 -9.40 11.54
CA ASN A 51 -9.62 -7.94 11.39
C ASN A 51 -8.23 -7.33 11.59
N ARG A 52 -7.41 -7.86 12.49
CA ARG A 52 -5.98 -7.48 12.59
C ARG A 52 -5.23 -7.74 11.28
N ALA A 53 -5.45 -8.91 10.66
CA ALA A 53 -4.84 -9.25 9.37
C ALA A 53 -5.30 -8.30 8.26
N ARG A 54 -6.60 -7.97 8.20
CA ARG A 54 -7.16 -6.99 7.26
C ARG A 54 -6.52 -5.61 7.43
N VAL A 55 -6.42 -5.11 8.65
CA VAL A 55 -5.78 -3.82 8.94
C VAL A 55 -4.34 -3.79 8.47
N ARG A 56 -3.56 -4.85 8.75
CA ARG A 56 -2.17 -4.94 8.29
C ARG A 56 -2.07 -4.91 6.76
N ALA A 57 -2.87 -5.71 6.08
CA ALA A 57 -2.86 -5.78 4.62
C ALA A 57 -3.28 -4.45 3.97
N MET A 58 -4.38 -3.87 4.42
CA MET A 58 -4.89 -2.59 3.90
C MET A 58 -3.95 -1.43 4.19
N ALA A 59 -3.34 -1.39 5.39
CA ALA A 59 -2.32 -0.39 5.70
C ALA A 59 -1.07 -0.56 4.84
N GLY A 60 -0.66 -1.80 4.55
CA GLY A 60 0.44 -2.10 3.64
C GLY A 60 0.16 -1.60 2.22
N LEU A 61 -1.02 -1.89 1.69
CA LEU A 61 -1.48 -1.38 0.38
C LEU A 61 -1.53 0.14 0.34
N LEU A 62 -2.10 0.77 1.37
CA LEU A 62 -2.21 2.23 1.44
C LEU A 62 -0.83 2.90 1.49
N ARG A 63 0.16 2.32 2.16
CA ARG A 63 1.53 2.83 2.19
C ARG A 63 2.16 2.85 0.80
N VAL A 64 1.99 1.78 0.04
CA VAL A 64 2.49 1.67 -1.33
C VAL A 64 1.79 2.68 -2.24
N ALA A 65 0.45 2.77 -2.16
CA ALA A 65 -0.34 3.73 -2.92
C ALA A 65 0.08 5.19 -2.65
N ILE A 66 0.30 5.56 -1.38
CA ILE A 66 0.84 6.88 -1.01
C ILE A 66 2.26 7.09 -1.60
N GLY A 67 3.02 6.01 -1.77
CA GLY A 67 4.32 6.07 -2.43
C GLY A 67 4.22 6.42 -3.90
N PHE A 68 3.27 5.83 -4.61
CA PHE A 68 2.99 6.12 -6.02
C PHE A 68 2.36 7.51 -6.25
N ASP A 69 1.64 8.04 -5.28
CA ASP A 69 1.06 9.39 -5.32
C ASP A 69 1.93 10.39 -4.53
N ARG A 70 3.25 10.28 -4.65
CA ARG A 70 4.21 11.03 -3.83
C ARG A 70 4.07 12.55 -3.97
N ASN A 71 3.84 13.01 -5.18
CA ASN A 71 3.79 14.43 -5.52
C ASN A 71 2.36 14.98 -5.58
N HIS A 72 1.34 14.12 -5.53
CA HIS A 72 -0.08 14.49 -5.67
C HIS A 72 -0.38 15.20 -7.01
N ASP A 73 0.31 14.83 -8.06
CA ASP A 73 0.20 15.41 -9.40
C ASP A 73 -0.47 14.48 -10.43
N GLY A 74 -0.83 13.26 -10.00
CA GLY A 74 -1.46 12.27 -10.87
C GLY A 74 -0.52 11.68 -11.92
N ALA A 75 0.80 11.72 -11.68
CA ALA A 75 1.80 11.24 -12.64
C ALA A 75 1.68 9.75 -12.96
N VAL A 76 1.14 8.95 -12.05
CA VAL A 76 0.86 7.52 -12.24
C VAL A 76 -0.58 7.33 -12.66
N ASP A 77 -0.80 6.80 -13.87
CA ASP A 77 -2.13 6.45 -14.38
C ASP A 77 -2.64 5.16 -13.72
N HIS A 78 -1.84 4.10 -13.78
CA HIS A 78 -2.16 2.82 -13.14
C HIS A 78 -0.89 2.08 -12.75
N VAL A 79 -1.06 0.94 -12.08
CA VAL A 79 0.04 0.06 -11.68
C VAL A 79 -0.23 -1.33 -12.22
N ASP A 80 0.67 -1.84 -13.05
CA ASP A 80 0.67 -3.23 -13.45
C ASP A 80 1.25 -4.09 -12.33
N VAL A 81 0.59 -5.19 -12.02
CA VAL A 81 1.01 -6.09 -10.94
C VAL A 81 1.25 -7.48 -11.49
N THR A 82 2.46 -7.96 -11.31
CA THR A 82 2.83 -9.35 -11.65
C THR A 82 3.10 -10.13 -10.38
N THR A 83 2.51 -11.32 -10.29
CA THR A 83 2.70 -12.24 -9.16
C THR A 83 3.33 -13.54 -9.63
N SER A 84 4.30 -14.04 -8.87
CA SER A 84 4.96 -15.31 -9.09
C SER A 84 5.35 -15.95 -7.76
N ASP A 85 5.93 -17.14 -7.79
CA ASP A 85 6.49 -17.79 -6.60
C ASP A 85 7.68 -16.99 -6.03
N ALA A 86 8.32 -16.14 -6.85
CA ALA A 86 9.41 -15.26 -6.41
C ALA A 86 8.92 -14.00 -5.67
N GLY A 87 7.66 -13.61 -5.84
CA GLY A 87 7.09 -12.45 -5.17
C GLY A 87 6.07 -11.68 -6.00
N VAL A 88 5.83 -10.47 -5.57
CA VAL A 88 4.94 -9.50 -6.22
C VAL A 88 5.78 -8.34 -6.74
N GLU A 89 5.64 -8.04 -8.01
CA GLU A 89 6.29 -6.91 -8.67
C GLU A 89 5.24 -5.92 -9.16
N MET A 90 5.45 -4.66 -8.89
CA MET A 90 4.56 -3.56 -9.28
C MET A 90 5.30 -2.64 -10.24
N ASP A 91 4.69 -2.35 -11.36
CA ASP A 91 5.22 -1.43 -12.38
C ASP A 91 4.26 -0.27 -12.59
N PRO A 92 4.57 0.94 -12.07
CA PRO A 92 3.74 2.11 -12.29
C PRO A 92 3.86 2.57 -13.74
N VAL A 93 2.71 2.79 -14.36
CA VAL A 93 2.58 3.30 -15.72
C VAL A 93 2.27 4.81 -15.65
N PRO A 94 3.04 5.66 -16.34
CA PRO A 94 2.83 7.09 -16.30
C PRO A 94 1.57 7.50 -17.09
N ASP A 95 0.89 8.55 -16.61
CA ASP A 95 -0.22 9.20 -17.34
C ASP A 95 0.28 9.85 -18.65
N ASP A 96 1.48 10.45 -18.61
CA ASP A 96 2.18 10.95 -19.78
C ASP A 96 3.51 10.20 -19.93
N GLN A 97 3.77 9.65 -21.13
CA GLN A 97 4.99 8.89 -21.44
C GLN A 97 6.30 9.68 -21.23
N SER A 98 6.21 11.02 -21.14
CA SER A 98 7.34 11.88 -20.81
C SER A 98 7.63 11.98 -19.31
N SER A 99 6.73 11.49 -18.44
CA SER A 99 6.86 11.60 -17.01
C SER A 99 7.92 10.65 -16.45
N ASP A 100 8.86 11.20 -15.69
CA ASP A 100 9.82 10.41 -14.91
C ASP A 100 9.20 9.98 -13.57
N LEU A 101 8.95 8.70 -13.43
CA LEU A 101 8.39 8.09 -12.21
C LEU A 101 9.46 7.57 -11.24
N SER A 102 10.70 8.00 -11.34
CA SER A 102 11.80 7.51 -10.49
C SER A 102 11.53 7.75 -9.00
N LEU A 103 10.95 8.89 -8.65
CA LEU A 103 10.63 9.24 -7.27
C LEU A 103 9.47 8.42 -6.72
N GLU A 104 8.41 8.23 -7.51
CA GLU A 104 7.24 7.41 -7.20
C GLU A 104 7.64 5.96 -7.00
N ARG A 105 8.45 5.40 -7.90
CA ARG A 105 9.00 4.04 -7.79
C ARG A 105 9.80 3.86 -6.51
N TYR A 106 10.77 4.72 -6.24
CA TYR A 106 11.56 4.68 -5.02
C TYR A 106 10.69 4.82 -3.77
N SER A 107 9.75 5.76 -3.79
CA SER A 107 8.86 6.04 -2.66
C SER A 107 7.94 4.86 -2.35
N ALA A 108 7.36 4.22 -3.36
CA ALA A 108 6.50 3.05 -3.20
C ALA A 108 7.30 1.82 -2.74
N ASP A 109 8.46 1.56 -3.36
CA ASP A 109 9.34 0.45 -2.98
C ASP A 109 9.77 0.53 -1.53
N SER A 110 10.22 1.70 -1.07
CA SER A 110 10.63 1.94 0.32
C SER A 110 9.50 1.75 1.35
N ARG A 111 8.24 1.68 0.90
CA ARG A 111 7.04 1.49 1.73
C ARG A 111 6.40 0.11 1.61
N SER A 112 6.94 -0.79 0.80
CA SER A 112 6.38 -2.12 0.53
C SER A 112 6.54 -3.13 1.67
N GLY A 113 7.41 -2.86 2.64
CA GLY A 113 7.79 -3.83 3.68
C GLY A 113 6.63 -4.40 4.51
N LEU A 114 5.62 -3.59 4.88
CA LEU A 114 4.46 -4.10 5.61
C LEU A 114 3.62 -5.04 4.74
N LEU A 115 3.44 -4.70 3.47
CA LEU A 115 2.71 -5.54 2.51
C LEU A 115 3.45 -6.87 2.28
N ALA A 116 4.76 -6.83 2.10
CA ALA A 116 5.59 -8.02 1.95
C ALA A 116 5.47 -8.96 3.17
N THR A 117 5.49 -8.40 4.38
CA THR A 117 5.29 -9.18 5.62
C THR A 117 3.91 -9.83 5.64
N CYS A 118 2.86 -9.11 5.24
CA CYS A 118 1.49 -9.65 5.22
C CYS A 118 1.32 -10.78 4.22
N LEU A 119 1.96 -10.69 3.06
CA LEU A 119 1.85 -11.68 2.00
C LEU A 119 2.80 -12.88 2.22
N GLY A 120 3.82 -12.73 3.06
CA GLY A 120 4.88 -13.72 3.22
C GLY A 120 5.75 -13.88 1.96
N LEU A 121 5.76 -12.88 1.09
CA LEU A 121 6.46 -12.85 -0.19
C LEU A 121 7.18 -11.51 -0.37
N PRO A 122 8.32 -11.47 -1.08
CA PRO A 122 8.92 -10.21 -1.50
C PRO A 122 7.92 -9.36 -2.31
N VAL A 123 7.89 -8.07 -2.02
CA VAL A 123 7.11 -7.08 -2.77
C VAL A 123 8.04 -5.96 -3.17
N GLY A 124 8.14 -5.69 -4.45
CA GLY A 124 9.02 -4.69 -5.00
C GLY A 124 8.37 -3.87 -6.12
N VAL A 125 9.02 -2.80 -6.49
CA VAL A 125 8.63 -1.95 -7.61
C VAL A 125 9.71 -2.05 -8.69
N SER A 126 9.30 -2.31 -9.92
CA SER A 126 10.22 -2.46 -11.05
C SER A 126 11.12 -1.23 -11.20
N PRO A 127 12.44 -1.40 -11.36
CA PRO A 127 13.33 -0.30 -11.67
C PRO A 127 12.99 0.31 -13.03
N VAL A 128 13.34 1.58 -13.22
CA VAL A 128 13.20 2.25 -14.52
C VAL A 128 13.99 1.49 -15.57
N GLY A 129 13.32 0.99 -16.62
CA GLY A 129 13.98 0.44 -17.80
C GLY A 129 14.42 -1.01 -17.68
N SER A 130 13.56 -1.93 -17.23
CA SER A 130 13.65 -3.29 -17.73
C SER A 130 13.06 -3.28 -19.15
N PRO A 131 13.87 -3.33 -20.21
CA PRO A 131 13.31 -3.51 -21.54
C PRO A 131 12.61 -4.87 -21.50
N ASP A 132 11.33 -4.84 -21.84
CA ASP A 132 10.59 -5.99 -22.27
C ASP A 132 11.55 -6.91 -23.03
N GLN A 133 11.67 -8.16 -22.60
CA GLN A 133 12.33 -9.16 -23.41
C GLN A 133 11.47 -9.33 -24.66
N ALA A 134 11.72 -8.46 -25.63
CA ALA A 134 11.22 -8.64 -26.97
C ALA A 134 11.52 -10.08 -27.34
N ALA A 135 10.45 -10.85 -27.52
CA ALA A 135 10.48 -12.19 -28.02
C ALA A 135 11.42 -12.23 -29.22
N ASP A 136 12.50 -12.98 -29.08
CA ASP A 136 13.36 -13.36 -30.15
C ASP A 136 12.51 -14.09 -31.22
N PRO A 137 12.29 -13.57 -32.41
CA PRO A 137 11.77 -14.35 -33.51
C PRO A 137 12.93 -15.21 -34.01
N GLY A 138 13.07 -16.39 -33.39
CA GLY A 138 14.00 -17.40 -33.86
C GLY A 138 13.82 -17.71 -35.35
N PRO A 139 14.86 -18.22 -36.00
CA PRO A 139 15.00 -18.35 -37.45
C PRO A 139 14.01 -19.30 -38.11
#